data_b5e5888c00f218cc96e0bebc1fafb10d
#
_entry.id   b5e5888c00f218cc96e0bebc1fafb10d
#
_cell.length_a   1.000
_cell.length_b   1.000
_cell.length_c   1.000
_cell.angle_alpha   90.00
_cell.angle_beta   90.00
_cell.angle_gamma   90.00
#
_symmetry.space_group_name_H-M   'P 1'
#
loop_
_entity.id
_entity.type
_entity.pdbx_description
1 polymer ?
#
loop_
_entity_poly.entity_id
_entity_poly.type
_entity_poly.pdbx_seq_one_letter_code
_entity_poly.pdbx_strand_id
1 'polypeptide(L)'
;MEFVRLGRTGLRVSRVGLGTGGDSRLGQKLGMTESQAHQIIYRALDLGINFFDTSPAYGNTEAILGSALKEAKLATPSIICTKIQVNEGEALLKAPEKMVSSVERSLKRLHADR
;
A
#
# COMPACT_ATOMS: atom_id res chain seq x y z
N MET A 1 6.91 10.33 16.44
CA MET A 1 5.62 9.75 15.99
C MET A 1 5.00 8.95 17.13
N GLU A 2 3.71 9.13 17.38
CA GLU A 2 2.95 8.31 18.32
C GLU A 2 2.47 7.04 17.63
N PHE A 3 2.51 5.90 18.35
CA PHE A 3 2.06 4.60 17.86
C PHE A 3 0.88 4.11 18.68
N VAL A 4 -0.13 3.56 18.00
CA VAL A 4 -1.35 3.04 18.60
C VAL A 4 -1.58 1.60 18.14
N ARG A 5 -2.39 0.85 18.88
CA ARG A 5 -2.83 -0.49 18.47
C ARG A 5 -3.95 -0.36 17.44
N LEU A 6 -3.81 -1.04 16.30
CA LEU A 6 -4.85 -1.10 15.27
C LEU A 6 -5.96 -2.07 15.71
N GLY A 7 -6.92 -1.56 16.46
CA GLY A 7 -8.05 -2.33 16.97
C GLY A 7 -7.60 -3.59 17.74
N ARG A 8 -8.15 -4.74 17.37
CA ARG A 8 -7.84 -6.07 17.97
C ARG A 8 -6.83 -6.89 17.19
N THR A 9 -6.18 -6.32 16.19
CA THR A 9 -5.23 -7.02 15.31
C THR A 9 -3.90 -7.36 15.98
N GLY A 10 -3.57 -6.70 17.09
CA GLY A 10 -2.25 -6.79 17.72
C GLY A 10 -1.16 -5.93 17.04
N LEU A 11 -1.44 -5.37 15.86
CA LEU A 11 -0.49 -4.54 15.12
C LEU A 11 -0.33 -3.17 15.79
N ARG A 12 0.92 -2.68 15.86
CA ARG A 12 1.24 -1.30 16.27
C ARG A 12 1.48 -0.45 15.03
N VAL A 13 0.64 0.54 14.83
CA VAL A 13 0.71 1.47 13.70
C VAL A 13 0.98 2.89 14.18
N SER A 14 1.61 3.68 13.35
CA SER A 14 1.69 5.13 13.53
C SER A 14 0.29 5.73 13.54
N ARG A 15 0.05 6.70 14.41
CA ARG A 15 -1.26 7.36 14.54
C ARG A 15 -1.69 8.07 13.26
N VAL A 16 -0.73 8.45 12.44
CA VAL A 16 -0.93 8.98 11.09
C VAL A 16 -0.45 7.95 10.08
N GLY A 17 -1.25 7.64 9.07
CA GLY A 17 -0.88 6.81 7.93
C GLY A 17 -0.68 7.63 6.66
N LEU A 18 0.02 7.07 5.68
CA LEU A 18 0.11 7.64 4.33
C LEU A 18 -0.83 6.90 3.39
N GLY A 19 -1.84 7.63 2.85
CA GLY A 19 -2.67 7.15 1.74
C GLY A 19 -1.97 7.40 0.40
N THR A 20 -2.03 6.42 -0.48
CA THR A 20 -1.40 6.50 -1.82
C THR A 20 -2.41 6.79 -2.95
N GLY A 21 -3.69 6.91 -2.61
CA GLY A 21 -4.78 7.18 -3.54
C GLY A 21 -5.06 8.66 -3.75
N GLY A 22 -6.34 8.97 -3.97
CA GLY A 22 -6.83 10.32 -4.20
C GLY A 22 -6.43 10.89 -5.55
N ASP A 23 -6.51 12.21 -5.67
CA ASP A 23 -6.30 12.89 -6.95
C ASP A 23 -4.84 12.90 -7.40
N SER A 24 -3.88 12.88 -6.47
CA SER A 24 -2.46 12.92 -6.81
C SER A 24 -1.84 11.56 -7.11
N ARG A 25 -2.30 10.48 -6.45
CA ARG A 25 -1.71 9.12 -6.53
C ARG A 25 -0.20 9.13 -6.35
N LEU A 26 0.29 9.63 -5.23
CA LEU A 26 1.73 9.87 -4.98
C LEU A 26 2.36 10.81 -6.03
N GLY A 27 1.61 11.77 -6.52
CA GLY A 27 2.08 12.74 -7.52
C GLY A 27 2.06 12.24 -8.97
N GLN A 28 1.75 10.97 -9.24
CA GLN A 28 1.77 10.42 -10.60
C GLN A 28 0.81 11.15 -11.56
N LYS A 29 -0.38 11.50 -11.10
CA LYS A 29 -1.32 12.29 -11.91
C LYS A 29 -0.87 13.76 -12.14
N LEU A 30 0.12 14.21 -11.38
CA LEU A 30 0.74 15.52 -11.52
C LEU A 30 2.04 15.46 -12.33
N GLY A 31 2.35 14.33 -12.96
CA GLY A 31 3.54 14.14 -13.78
C GLY A 31 4.83 13.86 -12.98
N MET A 32 4.74 13.57 -11.68
CA MET A 32 5.92 13.19 -10.89
C MET A 32 6.46 11.84 -11.35
N THR A 33 7.78 11.73 -11.35
CA THR A 33 8.49 10.47 -11.62
C THR A 33 8.35 9.50 -10.47
N GLU A 34 8.61 8.22 -10.71
CA GLU A 34 8.64 7.19 -9.67
C GLU A 34 9.66 7.53 -8.56
N SER A 35 10.84 8.03 -8.94
CA SER A 35 11.85 8.48 -7.98
C SER A 35 11.33 9.59 -7.05
N GLN A 36 10.57 10.54 -7.57
CA GLN A 36 9.95 11.59 -6.76
C GLN A 36 8.86 11.02 -5.84
N ALA A 37 8.08 10.03 -6.31
CA ALA A 37 7.11 9.33 -5.47
C ALA A 37 7.80 8.53 -4.34
N HIS A 38 8.95 7.90 -4.62
CA HIS A 38 9.78 7.26 -3.59
C HIS A 38 10.23 8.24 -2.50
N GLN A 39 10.61 9.49 -2.86
CA GLN A 39 10.99 10.50 -1.87
C GLN A 39 9.84 10.85 -0.91
N ILE A 40 8.59 10.83 -1.38
CA ILE A 40 7.41 11.02 -0.50
C ILE A 40 7.33 9.88 0.52
N ILE A 41 7.52 8.64 0.07
CA ILE A 41 7.49 7.45 0.94
C ILE A 41 8.65 7.49 1.94
N TYR A 42 9.86 7.78 1.50
CA TYR A 42 11.04 7.90 2.38
C TYR A 42 10.84 8.99 3.41
N ARG A 43 10.29 10.13 3.02
CA ARG A 43 9.98 11.19 3.97
C ARG A 43 8.94 10.77 5.01
N ALA A 44 7.93 9.99 4.62
CA ALA A 44 6.97 9.41 5.54
C ALA A 44 7.64 8.45 6.55
N LEU A 45 8.54 7.59 6.08
CA LEU A 45 9.33 6.69 6.92
C LEU A 45 10.21 7.45 7.91
N ASP A 46 10.91 8.50 7.48
CA ASP A 46 11.75 9.38 8.32
C ASP A 46 10.94 10.05 9.44
N LEU A 47 9.68 10.39 9.17
CA LEU A 47 8.75 10.92 10.15
C LEU A 47 8.18 9.85 11.10
N GLY A 48 8.54 8.58 10.89
CA GLY A 48 8.09 7.44 11.68
C GLY A 48 6.74 6.89 11.28
N ILE A 49 6.24 7.19 10.07
CA ILE A 49 5.03 6.55 9.54
C ILE A 49 5.38 5.11 9.14
N ASN A 50 4.62 4.14 9.66
CA ASN A 50 4.75 2.73 9.33
C ASN A 50 3.45 2.12 8.80
N PHE A 51 2.41 2.93 8.57
CA PHE A 51 1.10 2.51 8.11
C PHE A 51 0.76 3.17 6.76
N PHE A 52 0.52 2.36 5.74
CA PHE A 52 0.28 2.79 4.36
C PHE A 52 -1.04 2.23 3.84
N ASP A 53 -1.88 3.08 3.26
CA ASP A 53 -3.11 2.68 2.56
C ASP A 53 -2.91 2.78 1.05
N THR A 54 -3.19 1.70 0.35
CA THR A 54 -3.10 1.60 -1.11
C THR A 54 -4.27 0.79 -1.70
N SER A 55 -4.30 0.62 -3.01
CA SER A 55 -5.32 -0.20 -3.70
C SER A 55 -4.83 -0.58 -5.11
N PRO A 56 -5.23 -1.75 -5.64
CA PRO A 56 -5.06 -2.08 -7.05
C PRO A 56 -5.67 -1.05 -8.01
N ALA A 57 -6.71 -0.33 -7.56
CA ALA A 57 -7.39 0.70 -8.35
C ALA A 57 -6.65 2.04 -8.42
N TYR A 58 -5.54 2.22 -7.68
CA TYR A 58 -4.80 3.48 -7.62
C TYR A 58 -3.66 3.57 -8.65
N GLY A 59 -3.81 2.92 -9.81
CA GLY A 59 -2.79 2.90 -10.86
C GLY A 59 -1.57 2.07 -10.43
N ASN A 60 -0.37 2.64 -10.47
CA ASN A 60 0.87 1.93 -10.16
C ASN A 60 1.34 2.07 -8.70
N THR A 61 0.49 2.61 -7.81
CA THR A 61 0.90 2.96 -6.43
C THR A 61 1.34 1.76 -5.59
N GLU A 62 0.77 0.57 -5.80
CA GLU A 62 1.24 -0.64 -5.10
C GLU A 62 2.67 -1.01 -5.48
N ALA A 63 3.02 -0.95 -6.77
CA ALA A 63 4.38 -1.26 -7.22
C ALA A 63 5.39 -0.21 -6.73
N ILE A 64 5.05 1.07 -6.80
CA ILE A 64 5.88 2.17 -6.29
C ILE A 64 6.09 2.04 -4.78
N LEU A 65 5.03 1.78 -4.02
CA LEU A 65 5.13 1.57 -2.57
C LEU A 65 6.01 0.35 -2.25
N GLY A 66 5.77 -0.78 -2.93
CA GLY A 66 6.51 -2.01 -2.73
C GLY A 66 8.00 -1.84 -3.03
N SER A 67 8.38 -1.21 -4.15
CA SER A 67 9.78 -0.96 -4.50
C SER A 67 10.46 -0.02 -3.49
N ALA A 68 9.82 1.08 -3.10
CA ALA A 68 10.36 2.00 -2.11
C ALA A 68 10.60 1.35 -0.75
N LEU A 69 9.63 0.57 -0.24
CA LEU A 69 9.75 -0.12 1.04
C LEU A 69 10.84 -1.21 1.01
N LYS A 70 10.97 -1.93 -0.11
CA LYS A 70 12.04 -2.92 -0.31
C LYS A 70 13.41 -2.27 -0.31
N GLU A 71 13.57 -1.14 -1.00
CA GLU A 71 14.82 -0.37 -1.06
C GLU A 71 15.21 0.22 0.29
N ALA A 72 14.23 0.67 1.08
CA ALA A 72 14.46 1.28 2.39
C ALA A 72 15.06 0.32 3.44
N LYS A 73 15.01 -1.02 3.22
CA LYS A 73 15.59 -2.06 4.10
C LYS A 73 15.28 -1.83 5.59
N LEU A 74 14.03 -1.58 5.90
CA LEU A 74 13.58 -1.24 7.26
C LEU A 74 13.86 -2.35 8.27
N ALA A 75 14.31 -1.99 9.45
CA ALA A 75 14.50 -2.93 10.58
C ALA A 75 13.15 -3.49 11.09
N THR A 76 12.07 -2.73 10.93
CA THR A 76 10.71 -3.14 11.29
C THR A 76 9.82 -3.04 10.05
N PRO A 77 9.07 -4.09 9.70
CA PRO A 77 8.19 -4.07 8.53
C PRO A 77 7.13 -2.97 8.63
N SER A 78 6.86 -2.33 7.50
CA SER A 78 5.69 -1.45 7.36
C SER A 78 4.41 -2.27 7.29
N ILE A 79 3.32 -1.68 7.76
CA ILE A 79 1.98 -2.27 7.70
C ILE A 79 1.26 -1.64 6.53
N ILE A 80 0.83 -2.48 5.60
CA ILE A 80 0.17 -2.05 4.37
C ILE A 80 -1.28 -2.52 4.40
N CYS A 81 -2.20 -1.58 4.22
CA CYS A 81 -3.60 -1.85 3.97
C CYS A 81 -3.85 -1.69 2.48
N THR A 82 -4.17 -2.78 1.79
CA THR A 82 -4.63 -2.73 0.40
C THR A 82 -6.06 -3.27 0.28
N LYS A 83 -6.60 -3.28 -0.92
CA LYS A 83 -8.00 -3.59 -1.20
C LYS A 83 -8.11 -4.72 -2.22
N ILE A 84 -9.23 -5.43 -2.19
CA ILE A 84 -9.57 -6.39 -3.23
C ILE A 84 -10.42 -5.67 -4.26
N GLN A 85 -10.08 -5.81 -5.54
CA GLN A 85 -10.87 -5.28 -6.63
C GLN A 85 -11.69 -6.41 -7.25
N VAL A 86 -13.02 -6.27 -7.17
CA VAL A 86 -13.99 -7.11 -7.85
C VAL A 86 -14.72 -6.21 -8.84
N ASN A 87 -14.70 -6.56 -10.12
CA ASN A 87 -15.39 -5.77 -11.15
C ASN A 87 -16.88 -6.06 -11.13
N GLU A 88 -17.70 -5.03 -11.32
CA GLU A 88 -19.14 -5.17 -11.49
C GLU A 88 -19.45 -6.08 -12.71
N GLY A 89 -20.44 -6.98 -12.57
CA GLY A 89 -20.83 -7.92 -13.62
C GLY A 89 -20.07 -9.25 -13.65
N GLU A 90 -19.07 -9.43 -12.80
CA GLU A 90 -18.42 -10.72 -12.63
C GLU A 90 -19.31 -11.64 -11.77
N ALA A 91 -19.62 -12.83 -12.30
CA ALA A 91 -20.52 -13.77 -11.62
C ALA A 91 -20.05 -14.04 -10.18
N LEU A 92 -20.94 -13.83 -9.20
CA LEU A 92 -20.72 -14.08 -7.77
C LEU A 92 -20.10 -15.46 -7.48
N LEU A 93 -20.39 -16.46 -8.32
CA LEU A 93 -19.86 -17.82 -8.22
C LEU A 93 -18.33 -17.92 -8.35
N LYS A 94 -17.67 -16.97 -9.05
CA LYS A 94 -16.20 -16.92 -9.20
C LYS A 94 -15.53 -15.88 -8.30
N ALA A 95 -16.28 -15.22 -7.43
CA ALA A 95 -15.76 -14.17 -6.56
C ALA A 95 -14.61 -14.65 -5.65
N PRO A 96 -14.67 -15.84 -5.00
CA PRO A 96 -13.58 -16.31 -4.14
C PRO A 96 -12.25 -16.46 -4.87
N GLU A 97 -12.24 -17.08 -6.05
CA GLU A 97 -11.01 -17.27 -6.85
C GLU A 97 -10.42 -15.93 -7.31
N LYS A 98 -11.28 -14.99 -7.68
CA LYS A 98 -10.87 -13.64 -8.09
C LYS A 98 -10.32 -12.83 -6.91
N MET A 99 -10.90 -12.99 -5.73
CA MET A 99 -10.39 -12.38 -4.50
C MET A 99 -8.97 -12.88 -4.19
N VAL A 100 -8.75 -14.19 -4.20
CA VAL A 100 -7.43 -14.81 -4.00
C VAL A 100 -6.44 -14.27 -5.05
N SER A 101 -6.80 -14.34 -6.32
CA SER A 101 -5.96 -13.84 -7.42
C SER A 101 -5.67 -12.33 -7.32
N SER A 102 -6.60 -11.52 -6.80
CA SER A 102 -6.37 -10.10 -6.53
C SER A 102 -5.33 -9.90 -5.43
N VAL A 103 -5.44 -10.66 -4.33
CA VAL A 103 -4.49 -10.62 -3.21
C VAL A 103 -3.10 -11.03 -3.68
N GLU A 104 -2.97 -12.14 -4.40
CA GLU A 104 -1.68 -12.63 -4.92
C GLU A 104 -0.99 -11.61 -5.82
N ARG A 105 -1.74 -10.93 -6.69
CA ARG A 105 -1.20 -9.85 -7.52
C ARG A 105 -0.74 -8.65 -6.69
N SER A 106 -1.47 -8.29 -5.65
CA SER A 106 -1.08 -7.20 -4.75
C SER A 106 0.17 -7.55 -3.97
N LEU A 107 0.27 -8.76 -3.39
CA LEU A 107 1.47 -9.24 -2.69
C LEU A 107 2.70 -9.17 -3.60
N LYS A 108 2.57 -9.61 -4.87
CA LYS A 108 3.67 -9.55 -5.84
C LYS A 108 4.12 -8.10 -6.10
N ARG A 109 3.18 -7.16 -6.32
CA ARG A 109 3.51 -5.74 -6.56
C ARG A 109 4.11 -5.07 -5.32
N LEU A 110 3.63 -5.43 -4.14
CA LEU A 110 4.09 -4.89 -2.87
C LEU A 110 5.38 -5.54 -2.34
N HIS A 111 5.88 -6.58 -3.02
CA HIS A 111 7.00 -7.40 -2.53
C HIS A 111 6.77 -7.92 -1.10
N ALA A 112 5.54 -8.32 -0.78
CA ALA A 112 5.12 -8.82 0.51
C ALA A 112 4.77 -10.31 0.44
N ASP A 113 5.01 -11.03 1.54
CA ASP A 113 4.76 -12.48 1.64
C ASP A 113 3.37 -12.79 2.22
N ARG A 114 2.75 -11.82 2.90
CA ARG A 114 1.45 -11.93 3.58
C ARG A 114 0.84 -10.56 3.86
#